data_f4c4632bd803f5b178129ca8f9eaecab
#
_entry.id   f4c4632bd803f5b178129ca8f9eaecab
#
_cell.length_a   1.000
_cell.length_b   1.000
_cell.length_c   1.000
_cell.angle_alpha   90.00
_cell.angle_beta   90.00
_cell.angle_gamma   90.00
#
_symmetry.space_group_name_H-M   'P 1'
#
loop_
_entity.id
_entity.type
_entity.pdbx_description
1 polymer ?
#
loop_
_entity_poly.entity_id
_entity_poly.type
_entity_poly.pdbx_seq_one_letter_code
_entity_poly.pdbx_strand_id
1 'polypeptide(L)'
;MQVKICGLTETDSIKACIDNKADYCGFILNYPKSHRFINYDKAVELTNTPKSGTKYVGVLVSPTENELEKFSKLNLDYFQIYGNYDKKNLQNIRSKYKKKIIMALQIKSKKDVFKYKTFEEVSDIILWDSSGLERSLSWNFEWIKSVPKHIIKMVAGNIDINKLEMTSK
;
A
#
# COMPACT_ATOMS: atom_id res chain seq x y z
N MET A 1 2.74 10.81 13.06
CA MET A 1 1.87 9.94 12.23
C MET A 1 2.25 10.15 10.78
N GLN A 2 2.27 9.10 9.97
CA GLN A 2 2.49 9.19 8.52
C GLN A 2 1.19 9.02 7.76
N VAL A 3 1.05 9.69 6.62
CA VAL A 3 -0.18 9.70 5.81
C VAL A 3 0.10 9.18 4.41
N LYS A 4 -0.75 8.25 3.93
CA LYS A 4 -0.76 7.77 2.56
C LYS A 4 -2.08 8.12 1.87
N ILE A 5 -2.00 8.80 0.73
CA ILE A 5 -3.15 9.03 -0.17
C ILE A 5 -3.06 8.02 -1.32
N CYS A 6 -4.13 7.27 -1.54
CA CYS A 6 -4.12 6.11 -2.43
C CYS A 6 -5.11 6.23 -3.58
N GLY A 7 -4.69 5.78 -4.77
CA GLY A 7 -5.49 5.78 -5.98
C GLY A 7 -5.51 7.15 -6.66
N LEU A 8 -4.35 7.79 -6.73
CA LEU A 8 -4.16 9.04 -7.45
C LEU A 8 -4.14 8.79 -8.96
N THR A 9 -4.87 9.61 -9.69
CA THR A 9 -5.05 9.48 -11.14
C THR A 9 -4.63 10.75 -11.91
N GLU A 10 -4.35 11.85 -11.19
CA GLU A 10 -4.05 13.15 -11.78
C GLU A 10 -2.82 13.81 -11.15
N THR A 11 -2.05 14.51 -11.98
CA THR A 11 -0.82 15.21 -11.56
C THR A 11 -1.09 16.28 -10.49
N ASP A 12 -2.20 17.01 -10.59
CA ASP A 12 -2.54 18.05 -9.62
C ASP A 12 -2.87 17.46 -8.25
N SER A 13 -3.48 16.27 -8.21
CA SER A 13 -3.71 15.55 -6.96
C SER A 13 -2.39 15.13 -6.30
N ILE A 14 -1.38 14.74 -7.10
CA ILE A 14 -0.03 14.42 -6.59
C ILE A 14 0.63 15.67 -6.03
N LYS A 15 0.59 16.79 -6.76
CA LYS A 15 1.13 18.08 -6.28
C LYS A 15 0.48 18.48 -4.96
N ALA A 16 -0.87 18.41 -4.88
CA ALA A 16 -1.59 18.71 -3.64
C ALA A 16 -1.14 17.80 -2.48
N CYS A 17 -0.90 16.51 -2.71
CA CYS A 17 -0.37 15.59 -1.70
C CYS A 17 1.03 16.02 -1.23
N ILE A 18 1.91 16.40 -2.16
CA ILE A 18 3.29 16.83 -1.87
C ILE A 18 3.26 18.14 -1.08
N ASP A 19 2.49 19.13 -1.52
CA ASP A 19 2.37 20.45 -0.88
C ASP A 19 1.84 20.33 0.56
N ASN A 20 0.94 19.37 0.80
CA ASN A 20 0.42 19.03 2.12
C ASN A 20 1.24 17.97 2.86
N LYS A 21 2.45 17.67 2.41
CA LYS A 21 3.42 16.78 3.08
C LYS A 21 2.89 15.37 3.35
N ALA A 22 2.10 14.81 2.42
CA ALA A 22 1.75 13.40 2.48
C ALA A 22 3.03 12.55 2.33
N ASP A 23 3.19 11.54 3.18
CA ASP A 23 4.38 10.68 3.18
C ASP A 23 4.39 9.72 1.99
N TYR A 24 3.20 9.29 1.54
CA TYR A 24 3.06 8.32 0.46
C TYR A 24 1.93 8.70 -0.51
N CYS A 25 2.22 8.53 -1.81
CA CYS A 25 1.25 8.60 -2.92
C CYS A 25 1.12 7.22 -3.55
N GLY A 26 -0.11 6.68 -3.62
CA GLY A 26 -0.39 5.35 -4.14
C GLY A 26 -1.09 5.34 -5.49
N PHE A 27 -0.68 4.43 -6.38
CA PHE A 27 -1.18 4.26 -7.75
C PHE A 27 -1.68 2.82 -7.94
N ILE A 28 -2.92 2.63 -8.39
CA ILE A 28 -3.51 1.30 -8.63
C ILE A 28 -3.16 0.87 -10.05
N LEU A 29 -2.31 -0.15 -10.21
CA LEU A 29 -1.62 -0.45 -11.48
C LEU A 29 -2.12 -1.68 -12.22
N ASN A 30 -2.71 -2.67 -11.54
CA ASN A 30 -3.17 -3.92 -12.18
C ASN A 30 -4.55 -4.38 -11.72
N TYR A 31 -5.40 -3.47 -11.28
CA TYR A 31 -6.76 -3.79 -10.88
C TYR A 31 -7.81 -2.96 -11.64
N PRO A 32 -8.14 -3.31 -12.90
CA PRO A 32 -9.03 -2.52 -13.78
C PRO A 32 -10.46 -2.34 -13.26
N LYS A 33 -10.90 -3.17 -12.30
CA LYS A 33 -12.22 -3.02 -11.64
C LYS A 33 -12.29 -1.79 -10.74
N SER A 34 -11.15 -1.25 -10.32
CA SER A 34 -11.12 -0.02 -9.52
C SER A 34 -11.36 1.19 -10.41
N HIS A 35 -12.28 2.08 -10.02
CA HIS A 35 -12.46 3.39 -10.66
C HIS A 35 -11.22 4.31 -10.56
N ARG A 36 -10.23 3.93 -9.72
CA ARG A 36 -8.95 4.63 -9.55
C ARG A 36 -7.78 3.90 -10.23
N PHE A 37 -8.09 2.93 -11.08
CA PHE A 37 -7.07 2.25 -11.89
C PHE A 37 -6.46 3.22 -12.91
N ILE A 38 -5.16 3.14 -13.11
CA ILE A 38 -4.44 3.84 -14.17
C ILE A 38 -3.69 2.85 -15.06
N ASN A 39 -3.67 3.09 -16.36
CA ASN A 39 -2.88 2.31 -17.28
C ASN A 39 -1.37 2.62 -17.14
N TYR A 40 -0.53 1.86 -17.84
CA TYR A 40 0.93 1.97 -17.73
C TYR A 40 1.45 3.35 -18.14
N ASP A 41 0.95 3.91 -19.25
CA ASP A 41 1.44 5.19 -19.79
C ASP A 41 1.10 6.33 -18.81
N LYS A 42 -0.09 6.32 -18.27
CA LYS A 42 -0.48 7.26 -17.20
C LYS A 42 0.36 7.05 -15.93
N ALA A 43 0.70 5.82 -15.59
CA ALA A 43 1.58 5.54 -14.46
C ALA A 43 3.00 6.06 -14.69
N VAL A 44 3.54 5.98 -15.92
CA VAL A 44 4.82 6.59 -16.29
C VAL A 44 4.76 8.10 -16.11
N GLU A 45 3.72 8.75 -16.65
CA GLU A 45 3.50 10.20 -16.49
C GLU A 45 3.51 10.61 -15.02
N LEU A 46 2.64 9.99 -14.22
CA LEU A 46 2.41 10.37 -12.84
C LEU A 46 3.62 10.08 -11.93
N THR A 47 4.29 8.95 -12.13
CA THR A 47 5.46 8.60 -11.30
C THR A 47 6.72 9.39 -11.65
N ASN A 48 6.74 10.11 -12.77
CA ASN A 48 7.78 11.06 -13.11
C ASN A 48 7.59 12.45 -12.48
N THR A 49 6.46 12.72 -11.82
CA THR A 49 6.28 13.96 -11.03
C THR A 49 7.34 14.01 -9.92
N PRO A 50 8.01 15.17 -9.70
CA PRO A 50 9.00 15.30 -8.63
C PRO A 50 8.41 14.98 -7.25
N LYS A 51 9.08 14.12 -6.50
CA LYS A 51 8.55 13.55 -5.22
C LYS A 51 8.66 14.48 -4.03
N SER A 52 9.64 15.37 -3.98
CA SER A 52 9.91 16.30 -2.86
C SER A 52 9.90 15.61 -1.48
N GLY A 53 10.40 14.38 -1.39
CA GLY A 53 10.42 13.57 -0.16
C GLY A 53 9.28 12.57 0.00
N THR A 54 8.14 12.77 -0.68
CA THR A 54 7.02 11.82 -0.72
C THR A 54 7.44 10.50 -1.39
N LYS A 55 6.98 9.36 -0.89
CA LYS A 55 7.26 8.02 -1.44
C LYS A 55 6.13 7.56 -2.36
N TYR A 56 6.50 7.01 -3.51
CA TYR A 56 5.55 6.50 -4.49
C TYR A 56 5.35 5.00 -4.33
N VAL A 57 4.08 4.59 -4.32
CA VAL A 57 3.64 3.23 -4.01
C VAL A 57 2.81 2.67 -5.16
N GLY A 58 3.30 1.64 -5.82
CA GLY A 58 2.52 0.87 -6.79
C GLY A 58 1.65 -0.16 -6.08
N VAL A 59 0.34 -0.06 -6.22
CA VAL A 59 -0.63 -0.99 -5.62
C VAL A 59 -0.94 -2.09 -6.62
N LEU A 60 -0.68 -3.32 -6.21
CA LEU A 60 -0.72 -4.52 -7.05
C LEU A 60 -1.57 -5.60 -6.38
N VAL A 61 -2.47 -6.18 -7.15
CA VAL A 61 -3.35 -7.28 -6.70
C VAL A 61 -2.96 -8.54 -7.43
N SER A 62 -2.40 -9.53 -6.70
CA SER A 62 -1.93 -10.80 -7.24
C SER A 62 -1.15 -10.63 -8.55
N PRO A 63 -0.12 -9.75 -8.60
CA PRO A 63 0.58 -9.47 -9.84
C PRO A 63 1.28 -10.71 -10.40
N THR A 64 1.25 -10.84 -11.71
CA THR A 64 2.06 -11.80 -12.47
C THR A 64 3.53 -11.34 -12.51
N GLU A 65 4.43 -12.27 -12.87
CA GLU A 65 5.86 -11.94 -13.04
C GLU A 65 6.07 -10.85 -14.10
N ASN A 66 5.33 -10.90 -15.21
CA ASN A 66 5.39 -9.90 -16.28
C ASN A 66 4.92 -8.51 -15.81
N GLU A 67 3.90 -8.46 -14.97
CA GLU A 67 3.43 -7.20 -14.35
C GLU A 67 4.45 -6.64 -13.38
N LEU A 68 5.05 -7.46 -12.53
CA LEU A 68 6.11 -7.05 -11.63
C LEU A 68 7.31 -6.49 -12.40
N GLU A 69 7.76 -7.18 -13.47
CA GLU A 69 8.83 -6.72 -14.35
C GLU A 69 8.48 -5.36 -14.98
N LYS A 70 7.26 -5.25 -15.53
CA LYS A 70 6.76 -4.02 -16.16
C LYS A 70 6.74 -2.85 -15.17
N PHE A 71 6.13 -3.04 -14.00
CA PHE A 71 5.95 -1.97 -13.01
C PHE A 71 7.22 -1.65 -12.23
N SER A 72 8.21 -2.55 -12.21
CA SER A 72 9.51 -2.27 -11.60
C SER A 72 10.27 -1.14 -12.28
N LYS A 73 9.97 -0.87 -13.55
CA LYS A 73 10.56 0.19 -14.37
C LYS A 73 10.03 1.59 -14.04
N LEU A 74 8.89 1.66 -13.33
CA LEU A 74 8.33 2.92 -12.86
C LEU A 74 9.15 3.50 -11.69
N ASN A 75 9.11 4.83 -11.54
CA ASN A 75 9.77 5.53 -10.44
C ASN A 75 9.02 5.34 -9.11
N LEU A 76 8.88 4.09 -8.68
CA LEU A 76 8.22 3.67 -7.43
C LEU A 76 9.26 3.37 -6.36
N ASP A 77 8.92 3.67 -5.10
CA ASP A 77 9.72 3.30 -3.93
C ASP A 77 9.24 1.96 -3.34
N TYR A 78 7.94 1.71 -3.41
CA TYR A 78 7.29 0.53 -2.82
C TYR A 78 6.40 -0.19 -3.81
N PHE A 79 6.32 -1.52 -3.63
CA PHE A 79 5.19 -2.33 -4.09
C PHE A 79 4.28 -2.63 -2.90
N GLN A 80 3.03 -2.22 -2.97
CA GLN A 80 1.98 -2.65 -2.04
C GLN A 80 1.25 -3.83 -2.67
N ILE A 81 1.42 -5.00 -2.06
CA ILE A 81 0.97 -6.27 -2.65
C ILE A 81 -0.22 -6.82 -1.88
N TYR A 82 -1.31 -7.07 -2.61
CA TYR A 82 -2.45 -7.86 -2.17
C TYR A 82 -2.41 -9.23 -2.82
N GLY A 83 -2.82 -10.26 -2.11
CA GLY A 83 -2.92 -11.62 -2.64
C GLY A 83 -2.40 -12.69 -1.69
N ASN A 84 -2.39 -13.92 -2.18
CA ASN A 84 -1.91 -15.07 -1.41
C ASN A 84 -0.43 -15.30 -1.73
N TYR A 85 0.43 -14.81 -0.87
CA TYR A 85 1.89 -14.94 -0.97
C TYR A 85 2.44 -15.70 0.24
N ASP A 86 3.54 -16.40 0.04
CA ASP A 86 4.39 -16.90 1.10
C ASP A 86 5.61 -15.98 1.30
N LYS A 87 6.37 -16.26 2.36
CA LYS A 87 7.59 -15.51 2.70
C LYS A 87 8.62 -15.53 1.56
N LYS A 88 8.81 -16.68 0.92
CA LYS A 88 9.80 -16.88 -0.15
C LYS A 88 9.45 -16.07 -1.40
N ASN A 89 8.18 -16.05 -1.78
CA ASN A 89 7.71 -15.27 -2.93
C ASN A 89 7.97 -13.77 -2.72
N LEU A 90 7.62 -13.22 -1.54
CA LEU A 90 7.87 -11.79 -1.26
C LEU A 90 9.36 -11.46 -1.20
N GLN A 91 10.17 -12.34 -0.63
CA GLN A 91 11.62 -12.16 -0.59
C GLN A 91 12.23 -12.14 -2.00
N ASN A 92 11.75 -13.00 -2.89
CA ASN A 92 12.16 -13.01 -4.29
C ASN A 92 11.78 -11.71 -5.01
N ILE A 93 10.53 -11.24 -4.84
CA ILE A 93 10.07 -9.96 -5.42
C ILE A 93 10.94 -8.82 -4.93
N ARG A 94 11.16 -8.71 -3.62
CA ARG A 94 12.00 -7.68 -3.01
C ARG A 94 13.43 -7.68 -3.59
N SER A 95 14.05 -8.86 -3.65
CA SER A 95 15.44 -9.03 -4.09
C SER A 95 15.60 -8.75 -5.58
N LYS A 96 14.67 -9.26 -6.41
CA LYS A 96 14.73 -9.12 -7.86
C LYS A 96 14.49 -7.69 -8.33
N TYR A 97 13.44 -7.05 -7.82
CA TYR A 97 13.01 -5.74 -8.31
C TYR A 97 13.55 -4.56 -7.50
N LYS A 98 14.25 -4.82 -6.40
CA LYS A 98 14.85 -3.78 -5.51
C LYS A 98 13.82 -2.74 -5.04
N LYS A 99 12.56 -3.14 -4.87
CA LYS A 99 11.49 -2.32 -4.31
C LYS A 99 11.23 -2.73 -2.86
N LYS A 100 10.93 -1.74 -2.01
CA LYS A 100 10.41 -2.01 -0.67
C LYS A 100 9.01 -2.60 -0.75
N ILE A 101 8.64 -3.42 0.23
CA ILE A 101 7.37 -4.14 0.23
C ILE A 101 6.43 -3.61 1.32
N ILE A 102 5.23 -3.26 0.92
CA ILE A 102 4.07 -3.10 1.81
C ILE A 102 3.21 -4.34 1.60
N MET A 103 3.17 -5.25 2.59
CA MET A 103 2.28 -6.41 2.52
C MET A 103 0.90 -6.04 3.04
N ALA A 104 -0.11 -6.13 2.18
CA ALA A 104 -1.49 -5.80 2.53
C ALA A 104 -2.25 -7.05 3.01
N LEU A 105 -2.73 -6.98 4.25
CA LEU A 105 -3.50 -8.03 4.90
C LEU A 105 -4.98 -7.63 4.95
N GLN A 106 -5.83 -8.47 4.38
CA GLN A 106 -7.28 -8.27 4.46
C GLN A 106 -7.81 -8.72 5.81
N ILE A 107 -8.45 -7.80 6.53
CA ILE A 107 -8.95 -8.01 7.89
C ILE A 107 -10.47 -8.19 7.88
N LYS A 108 -10.90 -9.40 8.16
CA LYS A 108 -12.31 -9.77 8.37
C LYS A 108 -12.61 -10.05 9.85
N SER A 109 -11.59 -10.44 10.60
CA SER A 109 -11.70 -10.81 12.01
C SER A 109 -10.42 -10.45 12.77
N LYS A 110 -10.49 -10.45 14.10
CA LYS A 110 -9.33 -10.24 14.98
C LYS A 110 -8.17 -11.23 14.70
N LYS A 111 -8.48 -12.45 14.28
CA LYS A 111 -7.46 -13.47 13.97
C LYS A 111 -6.60 -13.08 12.78
N ASP A 112 -7.16 -12.36 11.81
CA ASP A 112 -6.43 -11.95 10.61
C ASP A 112 -5.31 -10.95 10.92
N VAL A 113 -5.42 -10.21 12.02
CA VAL A 113 -4.38 -9.28 12.46
C VAL A 113 -3.03 -9.99 12.63
N PHE A 114 -3.03 -11.22 13.12
CA PHE A 114 -1.81 -11.97 13.42
C PHE A 114 -1.11 -12.60 12.20
N LYS A 115 -1.72 -12.50 11.01
CA LYS A 115 -1.09 -12.93 9.75
C LYS A 115 0.22 -12.18 9.44
N TYR A 116 0.43 -11.01 10.04
CA TYR A 116 1.68 -10.26 9.89
C TYR A 116 2.92 -11.09 10.23
N LYS A 117 2.82 -12.02 11.18
CA LYS A 117 3.93 -12.89 11.63
C LYS A 117 4.56 -13.69 10.49
N THR A 118 3.80 -13.99 9.45
CA THR A 118 4.33 -14.67 8.25
C THR A 118 5.22 -13.75 7.43
N PHE A 119 4.99 -12.43 7.49
CA PHE A 119 5.56 -11.47 6.56
C PHE A 119 6.48 -10.43 7.19
N GLU A 120 6.56 -10.35 8.52
CA GLU A 120 7.27 -9.29 9.25
C GLU A 120 8.76 -9.17 8.90
N GLU A 121 9.42 -10.29 8.55
CA GLU A 121 10.84 -10.29 8.18
C GLU A 121 11.11 -9.93 6.71
N VAL A 122 10.09 -10.02 5.86
CA VAL A 122 10.23 -9.83 4.40
C VAL A 122 9.49 -8.61 3.87
N SER A 123 8.74 -7.92 4.72
CA SER A 123 8.02 -6.68 4.40
C SER A 123 8.58 -5.51 5.19
N ASP A 124 8.66 -4.36 4.55
CA ASP A 124 9.09 -3.11 5.19
C ASP A 124 7.93 -2.47 5.99
N ILE A 125 6.70 -2.67 5.54
CA ILE A 125 5.47 -2.18 6.18
C ILE A 125 4.41 -3.27 6.09
N ILE A 126 3.66 -3.46 7.15
CA ILE A 126 2.42 -4.25 7.13
C ILE A 126 1.23 -3.29 7.06
N LEU A 127 0.38 -3.49 6.06
CA LEU A 127 -0.87 -2.76 5.91
C LEU A 127 -2.04 -3.68 6.33
N TRP A 128 -2.78 -3.28 7.34
CA TRP A 128 -4.06 -3.89 7.70
C TRP A 128 -5.19 -3.12 7.01
N ASP A 129 -5.86 -3.78 6.08
CA ASP A 129 -6.97 -3.23 5.30
C ASP A 129 -8.21 -4.12 5.41
N SER A 130 -9.35 -3.52 5.67
CA SER A 130 -10.62 -4.26 5.81
C SER A 130 -11.22 -4.71 4.52
N SER A 131 -10.75 -4.20 3.42
CA SER A 131 -11.52 -4.29 2.20
C SER A 131 -11.48 -5.67 1.55
N GLY A 132 -12.64 -6.09 1.08
CA GLY A 132 -12.71 -6.56 -0.28
C GLY A 132 -12.26 -5.41 -1.19
N LEU A 133 -11.46 -5.68 -2.21
CA LEU A 133 -10.83 -4.69 -3.10
C LEU A 133 -11.80 -3.64 -3.70
N GLU A 134 -13.10 -3.86 -3.63
CA GLU A 134 -14.16 -3.01 -4.21
C GLU A 134 -14.87 -2.13 -3.19
N ARG A 135 -14.84 -2.47 -1.90
CA ARG A 135 -15.53 -1.71 -0.83
C ARG A 135 -14.66 -1.66 0.42
N SER A 136 -14.32 -0.44 0.84
CA SER A 136 -13.71 -0.23 2.16
C SER A 136 -14.76 -0.42 3.23
N LEU A 137 -14.63 -1.48 4.04
CA LEU A 137 -15.44 -1.72 5.22
C LEU A 137 -14.72 -1.18 6.46
N SER A 138 -15.47 -0.74 7.44
CA SER A 138 -14.89 -0.41 8.75
C SER A 138 -14.53 -1.67 9.50
N TRP A 139 -13.45 -1.62 10.27
CA TRP A 139 -13.06 -2.67 11.20
C TRP A 139 -12.51 -2.06 12.49
N ASN A 140 -12.35 -2.86 13.54
CA ASN A 140 -11.89 -2.35 14.83
C ASN A 140 -10.37 -2.23 14.88
N PHE A 141 -9.85 -1.02 14.75
CA PHE A 141 -8.41 -0.70 14.79
C PHE A 141 -7.74 -1.02 16.13
N GLU A 142 -8.49 -1.16 17.23
CA GLU A 142 -7.95 -1.60 18.51
C GLU A 142 -7.25 -2.97 18.44
N TRP A 143 -7.65 -3.81 17.45
CA TRP A 143 -7.06 -5.13 17.31
C TRP A 143 -5.56 -5.10 17.02
N ILE A 144 -5.04 -4.02 16.40
CA ILE A 144 -3.59 -3.90 16.12
C ILE A 144 -2.78 -3.39 17.31
N LYS A 145 -3.39 -2.97 18.40
CA LYS A 145 -2.66 -2.52 19.60
C LYS A 145 -1.74 -3.61 20.18
N SER A 146 -2.10 -4.88 19.99
CA SER A 146 -1.28 -6.02 20.41
C SER A 146 -0.10 -6.33 19.49
N VAL A 147 -0.02 -5.69 18.31
CA VAL A 147 1.10 -5.87 17.37
C VAL A 147 2.34 -5.15 17.91
N PRO A 148 3.52 -5.81 17.95
CA PRO A 148 4.74 -5.22 18.49
C PRO A 148 5.10 -3.86 17.87
N LYS A 149 5.78 -2.99 18.63
CA LYS A 149 6.13 -1.63 18.20
C LYS A 149 7.19 -1.60 17.09
N HIS A 150 8.02 -2.62 16.97
CA HIS A 150 9.05 -2.71 15.93
C HIS A 150 8.44 -2.93 14.53
N ILE A 151 7.19 -3.40 14.44
CA ILE A 151 6.49 -3.53 13.17
C ILE A 151 6.00 -2.17 12.71
N ILE A 152 6.41 -1.75 11.52
CA ILE A 152 5.88 -0.52 10.89
C ILE A 152 4.46 -0.81 10.42
N LYS A 153 3.50 -0.14 11.04
CA LYS A 153 2.06 -0.36 10.87
C LYS A 153 1.47 0.68 9.94
N MET A 154 0.67 0.21 8.99
CA MET A 154 -0.21 1.05 8.20
C MET A 154 -1.64 0.51 8.32
N VAL A 155 -2.63 1.38 8.40
CA VAL A 155 -4.04 1.00 8.46
C VAL A 155 -4.81 1.62 7.32
N ALA A 156 -5.78 0.89 6.81
CA ALA A 156 -6.74 1.34 5.82
C ALA A 156 -8.13 0.74 6.09
N GLY A 157 -9.11 1.20 5.37
CA GLY A 157 -10.49 0.73 5.50
C GLY A 157 -11.39 1.74 6.18
N ASN A 158 -12.06 2.58 5.36
CA ASN A 158 -13.04 3.58 5.78
C ASN A 158 -12.57 4.45 6.96
N ILE A 159 -11.35 5.01 6.82
CA ILE A 159 -10.80 5.95 7.80
C ILE A 159 -11.53 7.28 7.62
N ASP A 160 -12.11 7.77 8.69
CA ASP A 160 -12.69 9.11 8.80
C ASP A 160 -11.96 9.95 9.86
N ILE A 161 -12.28 11.24 9.93
CA ILE A 161 -11.60 12.17 10.82
C ILE A 161 -11.69 11.77 12.31
N ASN A 162 -12.81 11.15 12.72
CA ASN A 162 -13.01 10.73 14.11
C ASN A 162 -12.14 9.50 14.46
N LYS A 163 -11.78 8.69 13.46
CA LYS A 163 -10.92 7.52 13.65
C LYS A 163 -9.43 7.86 13.60
N LEU A 164 -9.05 9.00 13.04
CA LEU A 164 -7.64 9.42 12.99
C LEU A 164 -7.02 9.57 14.38
N GLU A 165 -7.76 10.09 15.36
CA GLU A 165 -7.29 10.20 16.74
C GLU A 165 -7.01 8.84 17.38
N MET A 166 -7.77 7.81 17.03
CA MET A 166 -7.58 6.44 17.53
C MET A 166 -6.35 5.76 16.92
N THR A 167 -5.93 6.17 15.73
CA THR A 167 -4.78 5.57 15.02
C THR A 167 -3.46 6.29 15.31
N SER A 168 -3.51 7.47 15.93
CA SER A 168 -2.34 8.31 16.21
C SER A 168 -1.66 8.03 17.56
N LYS A 169 -2.29 7.22 18.42
CA LYS A 169 -1.78 6.77 19.74
C LYS A 169 -1.21 5.36 19.62
#